data_14ff831b12be9e6a8371217ce9d4c222
#
_entry.id   14ff831b12be9e6a8371217ce9d4c222
#
_cell.length_a   1.000
_cell.length_b   1.000
_cell.length_c   1.000
_cell.angle_alpha   90.00
_cell.angle_beta   90.00
_cell.angle_gamma   90.00
#
_symmetry.space_group_name_H-M   'P 1'
#
loop_
_entity.id
_entity.type
_entity.pdbx_description
1 polymer ?
#
loop_
_entity_poly.entity_id
_entity_poly.type
_entity_poly.pdbx_seq_one_letter_code
_entity_poly.pdbx_strand_id
1 'polypeptide(L)'
;VICTGATLPRDLPIEGRNFKGVHFAMEYLTATTKSLLGEGADSCPISAKDKDVVVIGGGDTGTDCVGSSIRQGCKSVVQLEIMPKLPMDRAADNPWPEWPKVYKMDYGQEEAAAKFGDDPRVYQTTVKKFVADATGAVKELVTVQIKWEKNDKGQFIPVEQAGTEKTIPAQLVLLAMGFLGPEQPLIKAFSVDTDPRSNIKADHGKFNTNVKGVFTAGDCRRGQSLVVWAINEGRG
;
A
#
# COMPACT_ATOMS: atom_id res chain seq x y z
N VAL A 1 -26.48 -8.39 3.50
CA VAL A 1 -25.25 -7.98 4.22
C VAL A 1 -24.25 -7.48 3.19
N ILE A 2 -23.61 -6.33 3.43
CA ILE A 2 -22.56 -5.75 2.59
C ILE A 2 -21.20 -6.08 3.23
N CYS A 3 -20.38 -6.85 2.53
CA CYS A 3 -19.05 -7.30 2.96
C CYS A 3 -18.04 -7.21 1.80
N THR A 4 -17.98 -6.05 1.11
CA THR A 4 -17.22 -5.87 -0.14
C THR A 4 -15.78 -5.43 0.06
N GLY A 5 -15.32 -5.35 1.31
CA GLY A 5 -13.95 -4.90 1.61
C GLY A 5 -13.73 -3.40 1.43
N ALA A 6 -12.48 -3.00 1.41
CA ALA A 6 -12.00 -1.64 1.14
C ALA A 6 -11.05 -1.71 -0.06
N THR A 7 -11.56 -1.47 -1.26
CA THR A 7 -10.85 -1.69 -2.53
C THR A 7 -10.46 -0.41 -3.27
N LEU A 8 -10.97 0.76 -2.81
CA LEU A 8 -10.58 2.05 -3.37
C LEU A 8 -9.13 2.38 -2.97
N PRO A 9 -8.14 2.31 -3.89
CA PRO A 9 -6.74 2.50 -3.52
C PRO A 9 -6.45 3.97 -3.20
N ARG A 10 -5.51 4.19 -2.30
CA ARG A 10 -4.92 5.51 -2.10
C ARG A 10 -3.99 5.83 -3.27
N ASP A 11 -4.18 6.99 -3.87
CA ASP A 11 -3.35 7.46 -4.98
C ASP A 11 -2.29 8.48 -4.51
N LEU A 12 -1.33 8.75 -5.39
CA LEU A 12 -0.26 9.73 -5.21
C LEU A 12 -0.35 10.78 -6.34
N PRO A 13 -1.15 11.85 -6.18
CA PRO A 13 -1.43 12.82 -7.23
C PRO A 13 -0.27 13.82 -7.40
N ILE A 14 0.86 13.35 -7.90
CA ILE A 14 2.07 14.13 -8.17
C ILE A 14 2.39 14.16 -9.68
N GLU A 15 3.32 15.02 -10.07
CA GLU A 15 3.81 15.12 -11.44
C GLU A 15 4.27 13.75 -11.99
N GLY A 16 3.75 13.38 -13.16
CA GLY A 16 4.09 12.12 -13.84
C GLY A 16 3.29 10.90 -13.38
N ARG A 17 2.27 11.05 -12.51
CA ARG A 17 1.44 9.92 -12.02
C ARG A 17 0.88 9.03 -13.15
N ASN A 18 0.57 9.62 -14.29
CA ASN A 18 -0.04 8.93 -15.42
C ASN A 18 0.95 8.35 -16.44
N PHE A 19 2.25 8.34 -16.15
CA PHE A 19 3.24 7.73 -17.03
C PHE A 19 3.04 6.20 -17.10
N LYS A 20 3.35 5.63 -18.26
CA LYS A 20 3.37 4.17 -18.42
C LYS A 20 4.36 3.54 -17.44
N GLY A 21 3.97 2.44 -16.80
CA GLY A 21 4.79 1.76 -15.80
C GLY A 21 4.53 2.21 -14.35
N VAL A 22 3.61 3.16 -14.11
CA VAL A 22 3.14 3.52 -12.76
C VAL A 22 1.75 2.89 -12.53
N HIS A 23 1.66 1.88 -11.66
CA HIS A 23 0.47 1.08 -11.43
C HIS A 23 0.11 1.01 -9.95
N PHE A 24 -1.17 0.75 -9.67
CA PHE A 24 -1.55 0.32 -8.34
C PHE A 24 -1.05 -1.11 -8.05
N ALA A 25 -0.65 -1.36 -6.81
CA ALA A 25 -0.13 -2.66 -6.39
C ALA A 25 -1.09 -3.82 -6.72
N MET A 26 -2.40 -3.62 -6.49
CA MET A 26 -3.40 -4.66 -6.74
C MET A 26 -3.58 -4.97 -8.23
N GLU A 27 -3.36 -4.03 -9.14
CA GLU A 27 -3.36 -4.29 -10.59
C GLU A 27 -2.23 -5.28 -10.93
N TYR A 28 -1.02 -5.00 -10.41
CA TYR A 28 0.15 -5.85 -10.61
C TYR A 28 -0.02 -7.24 -9.99
N LEU A 29 -0.43 -7.33 -8.73
CA LEU A 29 -0.59 -8.59 -8.01
C LEU A 29 -1.71 -9.45 -8.62
N THR A 30 -2.84 -8.84 -9.01
CA THR A 30 -3.94 -9.53 -9.69
C THR A 30 -3.51 -10.06 -11.05
N ALA A 31 -2.81 -9.25 -11.86
CA ALA A 31 -2.29 -9.68 -13.15
C ALA A 31 -1.28 -10.83 -13.02
N THR A 32 -0.38 -10.74 -12.03
CA THR A 32 0.58 -11.80 -11.71
C THR A 32 -0.12 -13.11 -11.34
N THR A 33 -1.10 -13.05 -10.44
CA THR A 33 -1.85 -14.24 -9.99
C THR A 33 -2.62 -14.89 -11.14
N LYS A 34 -3.32 -14.10 -11.96
CA LYS A 34 -4.05 -14.60 -13.14
C LYS A 34 -3.12 -15.28 -14.14
N SER A 35 -1.96 -14.69 -14.40
CA SER A 35 -0.94 -15.29 -15.28
C SER A 35 -0.45 -16.65 -14.74
N LEU A 36 -0.21 -16.75 -13.43
CA LEU A 36 0.20 -18.01 -12.79
C LEU A 36 -0.88 -19.10 -12.81
N LEU A 37 -2.16 -18.72 -12.77
CA LEU A 37 -3.29 -19.64 -12.85
C LEU A 37 -3.65 -20.05 -14.29
N GLY A 38 -2.92 -19.57 -15.30
CA GLY A 38 -3.16 -19.88 -16.70
C GLY A 38 -4.25 -19.03 -17.36
N GLU A 39 -4.84 -18.08 -16.65
CA GLU A 39 -5.79 -17.11 -17.20
C GLU A 39 -5.02 -16.03 -17.97
N GLY A 40 -4.74 -16.26 -19.26
CA GLY A 40 -3.93 -15.34 -20.09
C GLY A 40 -2.43 -15.67 -20.04
N ALA A 41 -2.07 -16.94 -20.07
CA ALA A 41 -0.77 -17.52 -19.75
C ALA A 41 0.43 -17.01 -20.56
N ASP A 42 0.25 -16.35 -21.70
CA ASP A 42 1.38 -16.01 -22.58
C ASP A 42 2.02 -14.64 -22.29
N SER A 43 1.40 -13.77 -21.52
CA SER A 43 2.06 -12.52 -21.04
C SER A 43 1.38 -11.90 -19.82
N CYS A 44 2.08 -11.82 -18.71
CA CYS A 44 1.66 -10.94 -17.63
C CYS A 44 1.71 -9.48 -18.14
N PRO A 45 0.58 -8.75 -18.20
CA PRO A 45 0.52 -7.41 -18.81
C PRO A 45 1.37 -6.38 -18.06
N ILE A 46 1.67 -6.65 -16.77
CA ILE A 46 2.54 -5.83 -15.94
C ILE A 46 3.67 -6.73 -15.44
N SER A 47 4.86 -6.65 -16.06
CA SER A 47 6.00 -7.49 -15.72
C SER A 47 7.14 -6.69 -15.10
N ALA A 48 7.72 -7.23 -14.01
CA ALA A 48 8.90 -6.71 -13.35
C ALA A 48 10.22 -7.24 -13.96
N LYS A 49 10.14 -8.20 -14.90
CA LYS A 49 11.31 -8.84 -15.49
C LYS A 49 12.28 -7.79 -16.08
N ASP A 50 13.56 -7.90 -15.70
CA ASP A 50 14.68 -7.07 -16.16
C ASP A 50 14.50 -5.56 -15.91
N LYS A 51 13.62 -5.17 -14.97
CA LYS A 51 13.34 -3.77 -14.62
C LYS A 51 13.89 -3.40 -13.25
N ASP A 52 14.23 -2.12 -13.11
CA ASP A 52 14.38 -1.48 -11.81
C ASP A 52 12.98 -1.16 -11.28
N VAL A 53 12.62 -1.75 -10.14
CA VAL A 53 11.28 -1.67 -9.54
C VAL A 53 11.31 -0.80 -8.30
N VAL A 54 10.33 0.10 -8.17
CA VAL A 54 10.11 0.85 -6.94
C VAL A 54 8.71 0.58 -6.41
N VAL A 55 8.63 0.13 -5.17
CA VAL A 55 7.38 -0.08 -4.43
C VAL A 55 7.20 1.08 -3.46
N ILE A 56 6.07 1.78 -3.53
CA ILE A 56 5.75 2.90 -2.63
C ILE A 56 4.75 2.41 -1.59
N GLY A 57 5.22 2.21 -0.36
CA GLY A 57 4.48 1.71 0.79
C GLY A 57 5.14 0.51 1.46
N GLY A 58 5.21 0.53 2.79
CA GLY A 58 5.94 -0.44 3.61
C GLY A 58 5.08 -1.53 4.24
N GLY A 59 3.77 -1.61 3.93
CA GLY A 59 2.86 -2.62 4.47
C GLY A 59 2.91 -3.96 3.73
N ASP A 60 2.03 -4.91 4.13
CA ASP A 60 1.99 -6.28 3.61
C ASP A 60 1.82 -6.33 2.08
N THR A 61 0.95 -5.49 1.51
CA THR A 61 0.80 -5.37 0.04
C THR A 61 2.11 -4.95 -0.64
N GLY A 62 2.90 -4.06 0.00
CA GLY A 62 4.22 -3.69 -0.48
C GLY A 62 5.20 -4.85 -0.44
N THR A 63 5.17 -5.65 0.62
CA THR A 63 5.95 -6.89 0.76
C THR A 63 5.63 -7.88 -0.36
N ASP A 64 4.34 -8.09 -0.66
CA ASP A 64 3.89 -8.95 -1.76
C ASP A 64 4.39 -8.45 -3.13
N CYS A 65 4.40 -7.13 -3.35
CA CYS A 65 4.97 -6.53 -4.55
C CYS A 65 6.47 -6.76 -4.67
N VAL A 66 7.22 -6.64 -3.58
CA VAL A 66 8.66 -6.91 -3.54
C VAL A 66 8.93 -8.37 -3.90
N GLY A 67 8.31 -9.33 -3.19
CA GLY A 67 8.49 -10.77 -3.44
C GLY A 67 8.10 -11.17 -4.86
N SER A 68 6.94 -10.69 -5.35
CA SER A 68 6.50 -10.96 -6.72
C SER A 68 7.46 -10.40 -7.77
N SER A 69 8.01 -9.20 -7.55
CA SER A 69 8.99 -8.60 -8.47
C SER A 69 10.28 -9.41 -8.55
N ILE A 70 10.75 -9.90 -7.41
CA ILE A 70 11.95 -10.75 -7.33
C ILE A 70 11.75 -12.06 -8.10
N ARG A 71 10.60 -12.71 -7.90
CA ARG A 71 10.24 -13.99 -8.55
C ARG A 71 10.05 -13.82 -10.06
N GLN A 72 9.60 -12.66 -10.53
CA GLN A 72 9.56 -12.32 -11.94
C GLN A 72 10.94 -11.99 -12.56
N GLY A 73 11.98 -11.87 -11.76
CA GLY A 73 13.34 -11.59 -12.24
C GLY A 73 13.63 -10.10 -12.44
N CYS A 74 13.19 -9.24 -11.53
CA CYS A 74 13.56 -7.83 -11.56
C CYS A 74 15.09 -7.63 -11.45
N LYS A 75 15.57 -6.53 -12.02
CA LYS A 75 16.98 -6.14 -11.98
C LYS A 75 17.37 -5.57 -10.62
N SER A 76 16.49 -4.77 -10.03
CA SER A 76 16.60 -4.24 -8.68
C SER A 76 15.20 -3.99 -8.10
N VAL A 77 15.10 -3.91 -6.77
CA VAL A 77 13.88 -3.49 -6.09
C VAL A 77 14.21 -2.56 -4.92
N VAL A 78 13.48 -1.46 -4.83
CA VAL A 78 13.51 -0.51 -3.70
C VAL A 78 12.08 -0.37 -3.17
N GLN A 79 11.92 -0.42 -1.85
CA GLN A 79 10.64 -0.19 -1.18
C GLN A 79 10.72 1.11 -0.36
N LEU A 80 9.89 2.08 -0.70
CA LEU A 80 9.85 3.37 0.02
C LEU A 80 8.84 3.29 1.16
N GLU A 81 9.31 3.57 2.38
CA GLU A 81 8.51 3.62 3.58
C GLU A 81 8.51 5.04 4.16
N ILE A 82 7.31 5.62 4.31
CA ILE A 82 7.16 6.96 4.86
C ILE A 82 7.41 7.02 6.37
N MET A 83 7.19 5.88 7.07
CA MET A 83 7.40 5.79 8.51
C MET A 83 8.89 5.63 8.85
N PRO A 84 9.30 5.99 10.07
CA PRO A 84 10.66 5.72 10.53
C PRO A 84 10.89 4.22 10.69
N LYS A 85 12.15 3.80 10.56
CA LYS A 85 12.56 2.44 10.87
C LYS A 85 12.28 2.13 12.34
N LEU A 86 11.60 1.03 12.59
CA LEU A 86 11.31 0.59 13.95
C LEU A 86 12.60 0.18 14.69
N PRO A 87 12.64 0.31 16.02
CA PRO A 87 13.79 -0.12 16.82
C PRO A 87 13.97 -1.65 16.79
N MET A 88 15.16 -2.15 17.08
CA MET A 88 15.44 -3.59 17.13
C MET A 88 14.77 -4.26 18.33
N ASP A 89 14.64 -3.54 19.44
CA ASP A 89 14.04 -3.99 20.69
C ASP A 89 12.81 -3.16 21.04
N ARG A 90 11.95 -3.69 21.92
CA ARG A 90 10.77 -2.97 22.41
C ARG A 90 11.15 -1.66 23.09
N ALA A 91 10.52 -0.58 22.67
CA ALA A 91 10.61 0.70 23.37
C ALA A 91 9.80 0.68 24.69
N ALA A 92 10.11 1.58 25.60
CA ALA A 92 9.47 1.67 26.91
C ALA A 92 7.94 1.96 26.81
N ASP A 93 7.51 2.62 25.75
CA ASP A 93 6.12 2.93 25.45
C ASP A 93 5.38 1.80 24.69
N ASN A 94 6.04 0.64 24.51
CA ASN A 94 5.45 -0.56 23.93
C ASN A 94 5.70 -1.80 24.79
N PRO A 95 5.19 -1.83 26.04
CA PRO A 95 5.41 -2.95 26.97
C PRO A 95 4.62 -4.20 26.57
N TRP A 96 5.07 -5.37 27.06
CA TRP A 96 4.25 -6.58 27.01
C TRP A 96 2.96 -6.37 27.84
N PRO A 97 1.76 -6.83 27.41
CA PRO A 97 1.49 -7.79 26.32
C PRO A 97 1.12 -7.14 24.96
N GLU A 98 1.40 -5.87 24.75
CA GLU A 98 1.12 -5.24 23.48
C GLU A 98 1.87 -5.89 22.32
N TRP A 99 1.31 -5.77 21.11
CA TRP A 99 2.00 -6.23 19.89
C TRP A 99 3.37 -5.53 19.75
N PRO A 100 4.46 -6.28 19.53
CA PRO A 100 5.79 -5.68 19.45
C PRO A 100 5.95 -4.77 18.22
N LYS A 101 6.20 -3.49 18.46
CA LYS A 101 6.58 -2.50 17.45
C LYS A 101 8.10 -2.50 17.28
N VAL A 102 8.62 -3.58 16.72
CA VAL A 102 10.07 -3.78 16.50
C VAL A 102 10.37 -4.02 15.03
N TYR A 103 11.59 -3.73 14.64
CA TYR A 103 12.07 -4.02 13.30
C TYR A 103 12.05 -5.53 13.04
N LYS A 104 11.49 -5.91 11.89
CA LYS A 104 11.58 -7.25 11.35
C LYS A 104 11.56 -7.19 9.84
N MET A 105 12.19 -8.13 9.18
CA MET A 105 11.96 -8.40 7.77
C MET A 105 10.84 -9.42 7.64
N ASP A 106 10.04 -9.28 6.61
CA ASP A 106 9.09 -10.26 6.17
C ASP A 106 9.64 -10.97 4.92
N TYR A 107 8.96 -12.00 4.44
CA TYR A 107 9.45 -12.87 3.36
C TYR A 107 9.96 -12.11 2.12
N GLY A 108 9.26 -11.05 1.68
CA GLY A 108 9.67 -10.29 0.50
C GLY A 108 10.97 -9.51 0.70
N GLN A 109 11.18 -8.93 1.90
CA GLN A 109 12.42 -8.24 2.22
C GLN A 109 13.58 -9.25 2.44
N GLU A 110 13.29 -10.42 3.02
CA GLU A 110 14.29 -11.50 3.16
C GLU A 110 14.74 -12.04 1.81
N GLU A 111 13.81 -12.26 0.86
CA GLU A 111 14.12 -12.64 -0.53
C GLU A 111 14.95 -11.55 -1.23
N ALA A 112 14.63 -10.27 -1.02
CA ALA A 112 15.40 -9.15 -1.57
C ALA A 112 16.83 -9.11 -1.00
N ALA A 113 16.96 -9.22 0.31
CA ALA A 113 18.26 -9.26 0.98
C ALA A 113 19.12 -10.45 0.52
N ALA A 114 18.52 -11.63 0.36
CA ALA A 114 19.21 -12.80 -0.15
C ALA A 114 19.70 -12.63 -1.60
N LYS A 115 18.93 -11.94 -2.45
CA LYS A 115 19.26 -11.74 -3.87
C LYS A 115 20.18 -10.54 -4.12
N PHE A 116 19.97 -9.44 -3.43
CA PHE A 116 20.62 -8.16 -3.69
C PHE A 116 21.59 -7.73 -2.58
N GLY A 117 21.62 -8.44 -1.46
CA GLY A 117 22.59 -8.25 -0.38
C GLY A 117 22.12 -7.33 0.76
N ASP A 118 20.96 -6.67 0.64
CA ASP A 118 20.47 -5.73 1.66
C ASP A 118 18.93 -5.65 1.71
N ASP A 119 18.40 -5.10 2.80
CA ASP A 119 16.97 -4.77 2.96
C ASP A 119 16.56 -3.72 1.92
N PRO A 120 15.55 -3.96 1.08
CA PRO A 120 15.16 -3.04 0.01
C PRO A 120 14.48 -1.76 0.51
N ARG A 121 14.17 -1.64 1.82
CA ARG A 121 13.40 -0.54 2.39
C ARG A 121 14.23 0.71 2.63
N VAL A 122 13.71 1.83 2.14
CA VAL A 122 14.22 3.19 2.42
C VAL A 122 13.17 3.92 3.23
N TYR A 123 13.49 4.19 4.49
CA TYR A 123 12.59 4.78 5.48
C TYR A 123 12.55 6.30 5.40
N GLN A 124 11.48 6.90 5.96
CA GLN A 124 11.25 8.34 6.03
C GLN A 124 11.44 9.02 4.66
N THR A 125 10.94 8.38 3.61
CA THR A 125 11.16 8.82 2.24
C THR A 125 9.84 8.81 1.48
N THR A 126 9.59 9.86 0.72
CA THR A 126 8.45 9.97 -0.19
C THR A 126 8.90 10.33 -1.59
N VAL A 127 7.97 10.29 -2.56
CA VAL A 127 8.22 10.65 -3.95
C VAL A 127 7.70 12.04 -4.23
N LYS A 128 8.52 12.86 -4.87
CA LYS A 128 8.22 14.21 -5.28
C LYS A 128 7.63 14.29 -6.68
N LYS A 129 8.19 13.50 -7.61
CA LYS A 129 7.71 13.39 -9.00
C LYS A 129 8.24 12.14 -9.68
N PHE A 130 7.57 11.72 -10.73
CA PHE A 130 8.05 10.73 -11.70
C PHE A 130 8.64 11.42 -12.90
N VAL A 131 9.61 10.78 -13.55
CA VAL A 131 10.27 11.28 -14.77
C VAL A 131 10.15 10.22 -15.87
N ALA A 132 9.66 10.64 -17.04
CA ALA A 132 9.49 9.75 -18.18
C ALA A 132 10.69 9.80 -19.14
N ASP A 133 10.79 8.76 -19.94
CA ASP A 133 11.59 8.75 -21.15
C ASP A 133 10.84 9.41 -22.34
N ALA A 134 11.44 9.39 -23.50
CA ALA A 134 10.86 9.96 -24.72
C ALA A 134 9.56 9.24 -25.19
N THR A 135 9.27 8.05 -24.69
CA THR A 135 8.07 7.26 -25.03
C THR A 135 6.91 7.48 -24.06
N GLY A 136 7.11 8.29 -23.01
CA GLY A 136 6.16 8.52 -21.94
C GLY A 136 6.10 7.38 -20.90
N ALA A 137 7.11 6.52 -20.88
CA ALA A 137 7.27 5.50 -19.84
C ALA A 137 8.14 6.02 -18.69
N VAL A 138 7.79 5.66 -17.45
CA VAL A 138 8.61 6.03 -16.29
C VAL A 138 10.00 5.42 -16.42
N LYS A 139 11.04 6.22 -16.22
CA LYS A 139 12.44 5.80 -16.24
C LYS A 139 13.15 6.01 -14.90
N GLU A 140 12.68 6.99 -14.13
CA GLU A 140 13.24 7.32 -12.82
C GLU A 140 12.21 8.08 -11.99
N LEU A 141 12.43 8.20 -10.70
CA LEU A 141 11.66 9.05 -9.81
C LEU A 141 12.57 9.88 -8.90
N VAL A 142 12.08 11.03 -8.49
CA VAL A 142 12.75 11.91 -7.54
C VAL A 142 12.13 11.68 -6.18
N THR A 143 12.93 11.19 -5.23
CA THR A 143 12.56 11.03 -3.82
C THR A 143 13.00 12.22 -3.01
N VAL A 144 12.41 12.39 -1.82
CA VAL A 144 12.82 13.36 -0.80
C VAL A 144 12.65 12.72 0.57
N GLN A 145 13.56 13.02 1.48
CA GLN A 145 13.40 12.61 2.88
C GLN A 145 12.33 13.46 3.55
N ILE A 146 11.62 12.85 4.49
CA ILE A 146 10.62 13.54 5.30
C ILE A 146 10.97 13.45 6.78
N LYS A 147 10.46 14.41 7.54
CA LYS A 147 10.45 14.39 8.99
C LYS A 147 9.02 14.54 9.48
N TRP A 148 8.65 13.76 10.49
CA TRP A 148 7.35 13.88 11.11
C TRP A 148 7.34 15.03 12.12
N GLU A 149 6.51 16.03 11.89
CA GLU A 149 6.37 17.20 12.75
C GLU A 149 4.91 17.38 13.19
N LYS A 150 4.70 17.96 14.35
CA LYS A 150 3.35 18.30 14.81
C LYS A 150 2.92 19.63 14.20
N ASN A 151 1.74 19.62 13.56
CA ASN A 151 1.09 20.86 13.12
C ASN A 151 0.45 21.61 14.30
N ASP A 152 -0.12 22.80 14.06
CA ASP A 152 -0.78 23.64 15.08
C ASP A 152 -1.98 22.95 15.76
N LYS A 153 -2.52 21.89 15.14
CA LYS A 153 -3.60 21.05 15.70
C LYS A 153 -3.08 19.83 16.48
N GLY A 154 -1.75 19.73 16.68
CA GLY A 154 -1.12 18.62 17.39
C GLY A 154 -1.05 17.31 16.59
N GLN A 155 -1.40 17.30 15.30
CA GLN A 155 -1.36 16.12 14.44
C GLN A 155 0.03 15.98 13.80
N PHE A 156 0.55 14.76 13.76
CA PHE A 156 1.79 14.50 13.04
C PHE A 156 1.56 14.54 11.52
N ILE A 157 2.33 15.35 10.83
CA ILE A 157 2.36 15.47 9.38
C ILE A 157 3.77 15.23 8.85
N PRO A 158 3.92 14.63 7.66
CA PRO A 158 5.22 14.51 7.02
C PRO A 158 5.63 15.85 6.40
N VAL A 159 6.83 16.33 6.72
CA VAL A 159 7.41 17.56 6.16
C VAL A 159 8.64 17.19 5.34
N GLU A 160 8.67 17.61 4.08
CA GLU A 160 9.81 17.37 3.18
C GLU A 160 11.06 18.13 3.67
N GLN A 161 12.21 17.47 3.60
CA GLN A 161 13.50 18.05 3.93
C GLN A 161 14.19 18.53 2.64
N ALA A 162 14.20 19.83 2.43
CA ALA A 162 14.83 20.44 1.26
C ALA A 162 16.33 20.06 1.18
N GLY A 163 16.82 19.81 -0.04
CA GLY A 163 18.21 19.42 -0.29
C GLY A 163 18.52 17.95 -0.04
N THR A 164 17.50 17.12 0.23
CA THR A 164 17.67 15.65 0.38
C THR A 164 17.16 14.88 -0.84
N GLU A 165 16.83 15.58 -1.91
CA GLU A 165 16.31 14.97 -3.13
C GLU A 165 17.33 14.00 -3.73
N LYS A 166 16.83 12.82 -4.12
CA LYS A 166 17.60 11.79 -4.82
C LYS A 166 16.82 11.27 -6.01
N THR A 167 17.50 11.08 -7.12
CA THR A 167 16.94 10.40 -8.29
C THR A 167 17.30 8.93 -8.24
N ILE A 168 16.31 8.05 -8.39
CA ILE A 168 16.49 6.61 -8.46
C ILE A 168 15.88 6.05 -9.74
N PRO A 169 16.52 5.06 -10.41
CA PRO A 169 15.97 4.43 -11.61
C PRO A 169 14.70 3.65 -11.28
N ALA A 170 13.71 3.71 -12.16
CA ALA A 170 12.46 2.99 -12.01
C ALA A 170 11.75 2.81 -13.35
N GLN A 171 11.71 1.61 -13.87
CA GLN A 171 10.93 1.26 -15.06
C GLN A 171 9.57 0.63 -14.70
N LEU A 172 9.37 0.31 -13.43
CA LEU A 172 8.10 -0.12 -12.88
C LEU A 172 7.93 0.48 -11.48
N VAL A 173 6.81 1.18 -11.26
CA VAL A 173 6.44 1.76 -9.96
C VAL A 173 5.12 1.16 -9.51
N LEU A 174 5.08 0.65 -8.27
CA LEU A 174 3.92 0.00 -7.67
C LEU A 174 3.45 0.79 -6.44
N LEU A 175 2.23 1.34 -6.52
CA LEU A 175 1.63 2.11 -5.44
C LEU A 175 0.93 1.17 -4.46
N ALA A 176 1.54 0.94 -3.29
CA ALA A 176 1.08 0.05 -2.22
C ALA A 176 0.75 0.83 -0.93
N MET A 177 0.06 1.96 -1.06
CA MET A 177 -0.16 2.93 0.03
C MET A 177 -1.44 2.69 0.84
N GLY A 178 -2.06 1.50 0.71
CA GLY A 178 -3.32 1.16 1.36
C GLY A 178 -4.56 1.70 0.62
N PHE A 179 -5.70 1.65 1.32
CA PHE A 179 -7.01 1.92 0.72
C PHE A 179 -7.75 3.02 1.49
N LEU A 180 -8.71 3.66 0.81
CA LEU A 180 -9.52 4.74 1.37
C LEU A 180 -10.88 4.25 1.88
N GLY A 181 -11.31 3.06 1.47
CA GLY A 181 -12.61 2.49 1.84
C GLY A 181 -13.21 1.65 0.72
N PRO A 182 -14.52 1.32 0.83
CA PRO A 182 -15.25 0.57 -0.19
C PRO A 182 -15.51 1.41 -1.44
N GLU A 183 -15.83 0.72 -2.53
CA GLU A 183 -16.19 1.34 -3.79
C GLU A 183 -17.50 2.16 -3.68
N GLN A 184 -17.47 3.40 -4.14
CA GLN A 184 -18.56 4.36 -4.01
C GLN A 184 -19.84 4.02 -4.80
N PRO A 185 -19.79 3.36 -5.98
CA PRO A 185 -21.01 2.98 -6.70
C PRO A 185 -21.95 2.09 -5.88
N LEU A 186 -21.39 1.17 -5.09
CA LEU A 186 -22.18 0.29 -4.22
C LEU A 186 -22.88 1.07 -3.10
N ILE A 187 -22.14 1.98 -2.44
CA ILE A 187 -22.67 2.84 -1.38
C ILE A 187 -23.88 3.64 -1.91
N LYS A 188 -23.74 4.23 -3.09
CA LYS A 188 -24.81 5.00 -3.75
C LYS A 188 -26.01 4.11 -4.12
N ALA A 189 -25.76 2.92 -4.67
CA ALA A 189 -26.82 1.99 -5.08
C ALA A 189 -27.70 1.54 -3.90
N PHE A 190 -27.10 1.32 -2.73
CA PHE A 190 -27.83 0.95 -1.51
C PHE A 190 -28.27 2.13 -0.65
N SER A 191 -27.87 3.36 -1.01
CA SER A 191 -28.18 4.58 -0.24
C SER A 191 -27.79 4.50 1.24
N VAL A 192 -26.66 3.84 1.51
CA VAL A 192 -26.12 3.71 2.87
C VAL A 192 -25.26 4.91 3.24
N ASP A 193 -25.35 5.35 4.50
CA ASP A 193 -24.52 6.43 5.04
C ASP A 193 -23.07 5.99 5.21
N THR A 194 -22.16 6.95 5.12
CA THR A 194 -20.73 6.73 5.37
C THR A 194 -20.24 7.51 6.58
N ASP A 195 -19.14 7.02 7.16
CA ASP A 195 -18.38 7.74 8.18
C ASP A 195 -17.44 8.81 7.53
N PRO A 196 -16.75 9.65 8.32
CA PRO A 196 -15.81 10.65 7.79
C PRO A 196 -14.62 10.06 7.02
N ARG A 197 -14.37 8.74 7.12
CA ARG A 197 -13.34 7.99 6.39
C ARG A 197 -13.88 7.26 5.18
N SER A 198 -15.14 7.56 4.78
CA SER A 198 -15.81 6.94 3.63
C SER A 198 -16.19 5.46 3.79
N ASN A 199 -16.07 4.88 4.99
CA ASN A 199 -16.57 3.54 5.27
C ASN A 199 -18.07 3.54 5.51
N ILE A 200 -18.75 2.43 5.26
CA ILE A 200 -20.18 2.30 5.53
C ILE A 200 -20.44 2.43 7.03
N LYS A 201 -21.28 3.39 7.43
CA LYS A 201 -21.55 3.69 8.82
C LYS A 201 -22.47 2.62 9.45
N ALA A 202 -21.94 1.94 10.45
CA ALA A 202 -22.70 1.03 11.33
C ALA A 202 -21.96 0.85 12.65
N ASP A 203 -22.71 0.75 13.76
CA ASP A 203 -22.14 0.53 15.09
C ASP A 203 -21.57 -0.88 15.22
N HIS A 204 -20.43 -1.02 15.86
CA HIS A 204 -19.88 -2.32 16.19
C HIS A 204 -20.84 -3.09 17.11
N GLY A 205 -21.06 -4.37 16.82
CA GLY A 205 -21.97 -5.24 17.57
C GLY A 205 -23.45 -5.17 17.16
N LYS A 206 -23.86 -4.13 16.40
CA LYS A 206 -25.20 -4.02 15.81
C LYS A 206 -25.18 -4.25 14.31
N PHE A 207 -24.16 -3.73 13.64
CA PHE A 207 -23.87 -3.87 12.20
C PHE A 207 -24.98 -3.40 11.23
N ASN A 208 -26.08 -2.82 11.74
CA ASN A 208 -27.14 -2.28 10.91
C ASN A 208 -26.77 -0.89 10.35
N THR A 209 -27.09 -0.68 9.08
CA THR A 209 -26.95 0.62 8.45
C THR A 209 -28.17 1.52 8.72
N ASN A 210 -28.17 2.74 8.15
CA ASN A 210 -29.35 3.61 8.12
C ASN A 210 -30.53 3.00 7.31
N VAL A 211 -30.27 2.03 6.43
CA VAL A 211 -31.28 1.36 5.61
C VAL A 211 -31.78 0.10 6.31
N LYS A 212 -33.09 0.05 6.60
CA LYS A 212 -33.70 -1.09 7.31
C LYS A 212 -33.46 -2.42 6.57
N GLY A 213 -32.93 -3.41 7.30
CA GLY A 213 -32.62 -4.75 6.77
C GLY A 213 -31.30 -4.83 5.99
N VAL A 214 -30.54 -3.74 5.92
CA VAL A 214 -29.19 -3.72 5.34
C VAL A 214 -28.15 -3.65 6.45
N PHE A 215 -27.26 -4.62 6.45
CA PHE A 215 -26.15 -4.77 7.41
C PHE A 215 -24.80 -4.68 6.72
N THR A 216 -23.76 -4.35 7.45
CA THR A 216 -22.40 -4.27 6.93
C THR A 216 -21.37 -4.76 7.95
N ALA A 217 -20.32 -5.47 7.48
CA ALA A 217 -19.25 -6.00 8.31
C ALA A 217 -17.93 -6.06 7.57
N GLY A 218 -16.83 -6.13 8.30
CA GLY A 218 -15.48 -6.20 7.76
C GLY A 218 -14.95 -4.85 7.28
N ASP A 219 -14.02 -4.85 6.33
CA ASP A 219 -13.27 -3.65 5.94
C ASP A 219 -14.15 -2.55 5.31
N CYS A 220 -15.28 -2.88 4.69
CA CYS A 220 -16.20 -1.86 4.17
C CYS A 220 -16.88 -1.03 5.27
N ARG A 221 -16.96 -1.56 6.50
CA ARG A 221 -17.47 -0.87 7.68
C ARG A 221 -16.34 -0.27 8.53
N ARG A 222 -15.28 -1.04 8.77
CA ARG A 222 -14.21 -0.71 9.71
C ARG A 222 -13.09 0.10 9.07
N GLY A 223 -12.93 0.04 7.76
CA GLY A 223 -11.72 0.36 7.03
C GLY A 223 -10.79 -0.86 6.94
N GLN A 224 -9.78 -0.78 6.08
CA GLN A 224 -8.83 -1.90 5.91
C GLN A 224 -8.24 -2.33 7.26
N SER A 225 -8.29 -3.63 7.54
CA SER A 225 -7.81 -4.20 8.80
C SER A 225 -7.48 -5.69 8.66
N LEU A 226 -7.17 -6.36 9.77
CA LEU A 226 -6.84 -7.77 9.78
C LEU A 226 -8.08 -8.64 9.51
N VAL A 227 -7.87 -9.76 8.84
CA VAL A 227 -8.93 -10.75 8.53
C VAL A 227 -9.65 -11.25 9.78
N VAL A 228 -8.97 -11.32 10.92
CA VAL A 228 -9.58 -11.71 12.20
C VAL A 228 -10.71 -10.78 12.63
N TRP A 229 -10.62 -9.49 12.31
CA TRP A 229 -11.70 -8.53 12.54
C TRP A 229 -12.89 -8.75 11.61
N ALA A 230 -12.62 -9.02 10.33
CA ALA A 230 -13.68 -9.32 9.37
C ALA A 230 -14.46 -10.58 9.77
N ILE A 231 -13.76 -11.63 10.23
CA ILE A 231 -14.38 -12.86 10.77
C ILE A 231 -15.19 -12.56 12.04
N ASN A 232 -14.63 -11.80 12.97
CA ASN A 232 -15.31 -11.43 14.21
C ASN A 232 -16.61 -10.67 13.92
N GLU A 233 -16.57 -9.65 13.08
CA GLU A 233 -17.74 -8.85 12.71
C GLU A 233 -18.78 -9.64 11.90
N GLY A 234 -18.34 -10.57 11.06
CA GLY A 234 -19.25 -11.43 10.27
C GLY A 234 -19.97 -12.51 11.14
N ARG A 235 -19.50 -12.75 12.35
CA ARG A 235 -20.11 -13.69 13.32
C ARG A 235 -21.08 -13.01 14.30
N GLY A 236 -21.03 -11.69 14.43
CA GLY A 236 -21.91 -10.88 15.28
C GLY A 236 -23.19 -10.51 14.57
#